data_6a8791713771f0b6f508cda41d0aa304
#
_entry.id   6a8791713771f0b6f508cda41d0aa304
#
_cell.length_a   1.000
_cell.length_b   1.000
_cell.length_c   1.000
_cell.angle_alpha   90.00
_cell.angle_beta   90.00
_cell.angle_gamma   90.00
#
_symmetry.space_group_name_H-M   'P 1'
#
loop_
_entity.id
_entity.type
_entity.pdbx_description
1 polymer ?
#
loop_
_entity_poly.entity_id
_entity_poly.type
_entity_poly.pdbx_seq_one_letter_code
_entity_poly.pdbx_strand_id
1 'polypeptide(L)'
;DVPVLYFPKFFHPDPSVKRRSGFLQPQFNNSETLGSSLYIPYFKTIGPDKDLTFKPTFFEKLTKFEKEKYILQSEFRKKAKNSSLIADFAFLRDYKSASDNKTKNINHLFLNYRNDLKIPNYLESEFEAQIEKVTNDTYLKVFQNNLFDTPVMPESQTTMNSNIKLYLQQENQNLTTGVEIYEKLGTKHSDRYQYTLPYYDFSKNITSLIADKSINGFLNFYSTGTNKLSDTNNLRTTIVNDLNYNSNDFISNFGFKNSFDLYLKNLNAVGKNDTIYTSNAQVDGKSTLKFDSSFPLLKSNNIINQTLTPKISLRINPGNNMDDYSSSSTNITANNVFDINRLGISNDFEAGKSVTFGLDYKFDQLENNDSEDTKNKYLEIKLATVVRDQKEDGIPISSTINKKNSDLFGSINNKLFNNVNLIYDFSLDNDMKTINSSSLETEISINNFVTTFNFIEQRNEIGSTHLLSNVTEYQINDSSSIKFSTRRNKKINLTEYYNLSYEYKNDCLTAALKFNKSFYQ
;
A
#
# COMPACT_ATOMS: atom_id res chain seq x y z
N ASP A 1 40.54 -17.05 14.14
CA ASP A 1 39.12 -17.38 14.04
C ASP A 1 38.63 -17.92 15.37
N VAL A 2 37.91 -17.10 16.13
CA VAL A 2 37.29 -17.55 17.37
C VAL A 2 35.82 -17.89 17.02
N PRO A 3 35.34 -19.14 17.19
CA PRO A 3 33.97 -19.47 16.94
C PRO A 3 33.08 -18.75 17.96
N VAL A 4 32.25 -17.84 17.47
CA VAL A 4 31.35 -17.03 18.30
C VAL A 4 30.13 -17.85 18.79
N LEU A 5 29.82 -18.94 18.10
CA LEU A 5 28.72 -19.84 18.47
C LEU A 5 29.01 -21.26 17.98
N TYR A 6 28.92 -22.25 18.86
CA TYR A 6 29.06 -23.68 18.54
C TYR A 6 27.72 -24.38 18.63
N PHE A 7 27.20 -24.89 17.48
CA PHE A 7 26.07 -25.79 17.44
C PHE A 7 26.55 -27.22 17.13
N PRO A 8 26.31 -28.19 18.00
CA PRO A 8 26.93 -29.53 17.87
C PRO A 8 26.39 -30.38 16.72
N LYS A 9 25.25 -30.06 16.10
CA LYS A 9 24.72 -30.72 14.91
C LYS A 9 23.76 -29.81 14.14
N PHE A 10 24.05 -29.54 12.89
CA PHE A 10 23.15 -28.97 11.90
C PHE A 10 22.62 -30.09 10.99
N PHE A 11 21.31 -30.23 10.90
CA PHE A 11 20.67 -31.07 9.91
C PHE A 11 19.94 -30.18 8.92
N HIS A 12 20.43 -30.09 7.70
CA HIS A 12 19.65 -29.56 6.59
C HIS A 12 18.85 -30.72 5.99
N PRO A 13 17.52 -30.66 5.97
CA PRO A 13 16.72 -31.67 5.28
C PRO A 13 16.91 -31.46 3.76
N ASP A 14 17.52 -32.45 3.10
CA ASP A 14 17.46 -32.58 1.65
C ASP A 14 15.99 -32.52 1.19
N PRO A 15 15.65 -31.89 0.06
CA PRO A 15 14.28 -31.86 -0.48
C PRO A 15 13.62 -33.21 -0.64
N SER A 16 14.38 -34.29 -0.76
CA SER A 16 13.92 -35.67 -0.81
C SER A 16 13.57 -36.28 0.58
N VAL A 17 14.01 -35.62 1.66
CA VAL A 17 13.80 -36.12 3.03
C VAL A 17 12.42 -35.75 3.54
N LYS A 18 11.66 -36.71 4.04
CA LYS A 18 10.36 -36.48 4.68
C LYS A 18 10.49 -35.46 5.81
N ARG A 19 9.53 -34.54 5.89
CA ARG A 19 9.43 -33.55 6.96
C ARG A 19 9.56 -34.21 8.34
N ARG A 20 10.42 -33.69 9.20
CA ARG A 20 10.68 -34.23 10.54
C ARG A 20 10.34 -33.18 11.60
N SER A 21 9.86 -33.69 12.73
CA SER A 21 9.66 -32.85 13.92
C SER A 21 10.99 -32.53 14.58
N GLY A 22 11.11 -31.34 15.16
CA GLY A 22 12.32 -30.89 15.85
C GLY A 22 12.23 -29.45 16.36
N PHE A 23 13.22 -29.07 17.14
CA PHE A 23 13.37 -27.67 17.58
C PHE A 23 13.80 -26.80 16.40
N LEU A 24 13.19 -25.63 16.31
CA LEU A 24 13.61 -24.56 15.40
C LEU A 24 14.59 -23.63 16.12
N GLN A 25 15.16 -22.71 15.39
CA GLN A 25 16.12 -21.74 15.91
C GLN A 25 15.51 -20.95 17.08
N PRO A 26 16.14 -20.96 18.26
CA PRO A 26 15.71 -20.12 19.37
C PRO A 26 16.04 -18.66 19.07
N GLN A 27 15.24 -17.74 19.60
CA GLN A 27 15.51 -16.31 19.52
C GLN A 27 15.50 -15.67 20.91
N PHE A 28 16.41 -14.71 21.08
CA PHE A 28 16.52 -13.90 22.27
C PHE A 28 16.13 -12.46 21.93
N ASN A 29 15.19 -11.92 22.71
CA ASN A 29 14.72 -10.55 22.55
C ASN A 29 14.93 -9.78 23.86
N ASN A 30 15.21 -8.50 23.76
CA ASN A 30 15.27 -7.58 24.89
C ASN A 30 14.36 -6.37 24.63
N SER A 31 13.49 -6.06 25.55
CA SER A 31 12.51 -4.98 25.46
C SER A 31 12.54 -4.14 26.73
N GLU A 32 12.50 -2.82 26.59
CA GLU A 32 12.41 -1.91 27.74
C GLU A 32 11.14 -2.16 28.59
N THR A 33 10.07 -2.62 27.95
CA THR A 33 8.77 -2.85 28.60
C THR A 33 8.67 -4.21 29.29
N LEU A 34 9.23 -5.27 28.68
CA LEU A 34 9.07 -6.66 29.13
C LEU A 34 10.37 -7.30 29.61
N GLY A 35 11.51 -6.62 29.48
CA GLY A 35 12.83 -7.17 29.79
C GLY A 35 13.30 -8.19 28.76
N SER A 36 14.25 -9.03 29.16
CA SER A 36 14.81 -10.08 28.31
C SER A 36 13.82 -11.24 28.17
N SER A 37 13.72 -11.77 26.95
CA SER A 37 12.91 -12.95 26.67
C SER A 37 13.61 -13.91 25.71
N LEU A 38 13.34 -15.20 25.91
CA LEU A 38 13.83 -16.30 25.08
C LEU A 38 12.63 -17.10 24.59
N TYR A 39 12.51 -17.35 23.28
CA TYR A 39 11.58 -18.32 22.78
C TYR A 39 12.29 -19.47 22.06
N ILE A 40 11.74 -20.69 22.25
CA ILE A 40 12.30 -21.92 21.74
C ILE A 40 11.19 -22.67 20.98
N PRO A 41 11.06 -22.43 19.65
CA PRO A 41 9.98 -23.05 18.91
C PRO A 41 10.25 -24.54 18.66
N TYR A 42 9.18 -25.35 18.72
CA TYR A 42 9.20 -26.77 18.39
C TYR A 42 8.22 -27.06 17.26
N PHE A 43 8.74 -27.49 16.13
CA PHE A 43 7.97 -27.91 14.96
C PHE A 43 7.58 -29.37 15.06
N LYS A 44 6.29 -29.67 14.89
CA LYS A 44 5.73 -31.01 14.90
C LYS A 44 5.00 -31.32 13.61
N THR A 45 5.47 -32.29 12.86
CA THR A 45 4.75 -32.88 11.72
C THR A 45 3.58 -33.75 12.25
N ILE A 46 2.36 -33.45 11.82
CA ILE A 46 1.16 -34.22 12.14
C ILE A 46 0.81 -35.16 10.97
N GLY A 47 1.13 -34.73 9.76
CA GLY A 47 0.89 -35.47 8.53
C GLY A 47 1.66 -34.86 7.36
N PRO A 48 1.52 -35.43 6.16
CA PRO A 48 2.21 -34.89 4.97
C PRO A 48 1.72 -33.50 4.60
N ASP A 49 0.50 -33.15 4.92
CA ASP A 49 -0.22 -31.93 4.55
C ASP A 49 -0.45 -30.95 5.71
N LYS A 50 -0.03 -31.31 6.94
CA LYS A 50 -0.31 -30.52 8.13
C LYS A 50 0.79 -30.60 9.18
N ASP A 51 0.98 -29.51 9.89
CA ASP A 51 1.95 -29.35 10.96
C ASP A 51 1.46 -28.40 12.05
N LEU A 52 2.14 -28.44 13.18
CA LEU A 52 1.93 -27.57 14.31
C LEU A 52 3.28 -27.09 14.83
N THR A 53 3.42 -25.79 15.03
CA THR A 53 4.59 -25.22 15.67
C THR A 53 4.21 -24.65 17.04
N PHE A 54 4.76 -25.21 18.10
CA PHE A 54 4.68 -24.65 19.46
C PHE A 54 5.78 -23.62 19.65
N LYS A 55 5.44 -22.47 20.21
CA LYS A 55 6.32 -21.31 20.29
C LYS A 55 6.26 -20.69 21.70
N PRO A 56 6.76 -21.36 22.75
CA PRO A 56 6.81 -20.83 24.09
C PRO A 56 7.83 -19.70 24.19
N THR A 57 7.42 -18.55 24.69
CA THR A 57 8.29 -17.40 24.99
C THR A 57 8.38 -17.23 26.49
N PHE A 58 9.60 -17.34 27.04
CA PHE A 58 9.90 -17.18 28.45
C PHE A 58 10.50 -15.80 28.69
N PHE A 59 10.11 -15.15 29.78
CA PHE A 59 10.58 -13.82 30.16
C PHE A 59 11.39 -13.87 31.45
N GLU A 60 12.52 -13.15 31.52
CA GLU A 60 13.39 -13.09 32.69
C GLU A 60 12.77 -12.28 33.83
N LYS A 61 12.25 -11.08 33.50
CA LYS A 61 11.65 -10.16 34.46
C LYS A 61 10.39 -9.54 33.87
N LEU A 62 9.24 -10.03 34.30
CA LEU A 62 7.98 -9.41 33.99
C LEU A 62 7.41 -8.77 35.25
N THR A 63 7.70 -7.50 35.47
CA THR A 63 7.15 -6.71 36.59
C THR A 63 5.62 -6.59 36.54
N LYS A 64 5.01 -6.95 35.41
CA LYS A 64 3.56 -6.86 35.17
C LYS A 64 2.83 -8.21 35.30
N PHE A 65 3.54 -9.32 35.55
CA PHE A 65 2.94 -10.65 35.71
C PHE A 65 3.11 -11.13 37.17
N GLU A 66 2.01 -11.50 37.79
CA GLU A 66 2.05 -11.94 39.20
C GLU A 66 2.46 -13.41 39.36
N LYS A 67 2.19 -14.30 38.37
CA LYS A 67 2.40 -15.76 38.54
C LYS A 67 3.15 -16.43 37.39
N GLU A 68 2.82 -16.16 36.13
CA GLU A 68 3.39 -16.87 34.98
C GLU A 68 4.24 -15.96 34.13
N LYS A 69 5.40 -16.46 33.71
CA LYS A 69 6.40 -15.69 32.95
C LYS A 69 6.57 -16.24 31.53
N TYR A 70 5.48 -16.68 30.90
CA TYR A 70 5.55 -17.20 29.54
C TYR A 70 4.29 -16.92 28.74
N ILE A 71 4.46 -16.76 27.44
CA ILE A 71 3.40 -16.80 26.44
C ILE A 71 3.51 -18.15 25.72
N LEU A 72 2.41 -18.87 25.61
CA LEU A 72 2.32 -20.05 24.77
C LEU A 72 1.62 -19.68 23.47
N GLN A 73 2.38 -19.58 22.39
CA GLN A 73 1.88 -19.40 21.04
C GLN A 73 1.92 -20.72 20.28
N SER A 74 0.95 -20.98 19.41
CA SER A 74 0.86 -22.20 18.63
C SER A 74 0.32 -21.87 17.25
N GLU A 75 1.05 -22.27 16.21
CA GLU A 75 0.65 -22.09 14.82
C GLU A 75 0.34 -23.44 14.19
N PHE A 76 -0.88 -23.59 13.69
CA PHE A 76 -1.31 -24.76 12.93
C PHE A 76 -1.36 -24.41 11.44
N ARG A 77 -0.78 -25.25 10.61
CA ARG A 77 -0.81 -25.15 9.15
C ARG A 77 -1.35 -26.41 8.52
N LYS A 78 -2.22 -26.22 7.53
CA LYS A 78 -2.71 -27.32 6.67
C LYS A 78 -2.71 -26.85 5.22
N LYS A 79 -2.15 -27.66 4.33
CA LYS A 79 -2.12 -27.42 2.89
C LYS A 79 -2.70 -28.62 2.17
N ALA A 80 -3.93 -28.50 1.68
CA ALA A 80 -4.56 -29.50 0.81
C ALA A 80 -4.37 -29.12 -0.67
N LYS A 81 -4.86 -29.93 -1.59
CA LYS A 81 -4.73 -29.71 -3.04
C LYS A 81 -5.28 -28.36 -3.46
N ASN A 82 -6.45 -27.98 -2.95
CA ASN A 82 -7.18 -26.78 -3.34
C ASN A 82 -7.41 -25.82 -2.17
N SER A 83 -6.89 -26.10 -0.98
CA SER A 83 -7.11 -25.23 0.18
C SER A 83 -5.88 -25.11 1.07
N SER A 84 -5.78 -24.00 1.76
CA SER A 84 -4.77 -23.76 2.79
C SER A 84 -5.40 -23.13 4.01
N LEU A 85 -4.93 -23.54 5.18
CA LEU A 85 -5.30 -22.98 6.47
C LEU A 85 -4.04 -22.70 7.27
N ILE A 86 -3.94 -21.49 7.79
CA ILE A 86 -2.97 -21.10 8.81
C ILE A 86 -3.78 -20.53 9.97
N ALA A 87 -3.55 -21.04 11.18
CA ALA A 87 -4.17 -20.52 12.38
C ALA A 87 -3.11 -20.36 13.47
N ASP A 88 -2.98 -19.16 14.00
CA ASP A 88 -2.07 -18.82 15.09
C ASP A 88 -2.89 -18.43 16.33
N PHE A 89 -2.60 -19.06 17.43
CA PHE A 89 -3.22 -18.82 18.71
C PHE A 89 -2.16 -18.62 19.78
N ALA A 90 -2.29 -17.58 20.60
CA ALA A 90 -1.46 -17.45 21.79
C ALA A 90 -2.29 -17.17 23.05
N PHE A 91 -1.75 -17.59 24.16
CA PHE A 91 -2.39 -17.50 25.46
C PHE A 91 -1.38 -17.13 26.55
N LEU A 92 -1.78 -16.19 27.40
CA LEU A 92 -1.04 -15.76 28.60
C LEU A 92 -2.04 -15.58 29.75
N ARG A 93 -1.74 -16.18 30.88
CA ARG A 93 -2.53 -16.06 32.12
C ARG A 93 -2.08 -14.89 32.98
N ASP A 94 -3.02 -14.41 33.80
CA ASP A 94 -2.79 -13.48 34.91
C ASP A 94 -2.00 -12.21 34.53
N TYR A 95 -2.26 -11.68 33.32
CA TYR A 95 -1.67 -10.41 32.89
C TYR A 95 -2.27 -9.25 33.65
N LYS A 96 -1.40 -8.43 34.25
CA LYS A 96 -1.77 -7.20 34.95
C LYS A 96 -1.31 -5.99 34.13
N SER A 97 -2.25 -5.22 33.60
CA SER A 97 -1.95 -3.98 32.91
C SER A 97 -1.58 -2.89 33.90
N ALA A 98 -0.74 -1.93 33.50
CA ALA A 98 -0.40 -0.76 34.31
C ALA A 98 -1.62 0.12 34.63
N SER A 99 -2.67 0.08 33.80
CA SER A 99 -3.90 0.88 33.93
C SER A 99 -5.05 0.16 34.65
N ASP A 100 -4.96 -1.15 34.86
CA ASP A 100 -6.01 -1.95 35.46
C ASP A 100 -5.41 -2.89 36.50
N ASN A 101 -5.81 -2.71 37.77
CA ASN A 101 -5.32 -3.54 38.88
C ASN A 101 -5.87 -4.98 38.86
N LYS A 102 -6.74 -5.33 37.90
CA LYS A 102 -7.29 -6.68 37.78
C LYS A 102 -6.43 -7.51 36.83
N THR A 103 -6.14 -8.73 37.26
CA THR A 103 -5.49 -9.73 36.38
C THR A 103 -6.48 -10.24 35.35
N LYS A 104 -6.05 -10.34 34.09
CA LYS A 104 -6.84 -10.86 32.97
C LYS A 104 -6.04 -11.87 32.18
N ASN A 105 -6.73 -12.91 31.68
CA ASN A 105 -6.16 -13.75 30.66
C ASN A 105 -6.20 -13.02 29.32
N ILE A 106 -5.11 -13.00 28.62
CA ILE A 106 -5.02 -12.38 27.28
C ILE A 106 -4.67 -13.44 26.26
N ASN A 107 -5.30 -13.33 25.11
CA ASN A 107 -5.06 -14.23 23.99
C ASN A 107 -5.26 -13.51 22.65
N HIS A 108 -4.75 -14.14 21.60
CA HIS A 108 -5.10 -13.82 20.24
C HIS A 108 -5.52 -15.06 19.46
N LEU A 109 -6.27 -14.83 18.39
CA LEU A 109 -6.55 -15.78 17.32
C LEU A 109 -6.38 -15.04 15.99
N PHE A 110 -5.41 -15.49 15.19
CA PHE A 110 -5.21 -15.05 13.82
C PHE A 110 -5.36 -16.26 12.90
N LEU A 111 -6.21 -16.15 11.90
CA LEU A 111 -6.51 -17.26 11.00
C LEU A 111 -6.65 -16.74 9.57
N ASN A 112 -6.10 -17.47 8.62
CA ASN A 112 -6.39 -17.32 7.21
C ASN A 112 -6.70 -18.69 6.60
N TYR A 113 -7.85 -18.79 5.98
CA TYR A 113 -8.30 -19.95 5.22
C TYR A 113 -8.57 -19.53 3.78
N ARG A 114 -7.96 -20.22 2.82
CA ARG A 114 -8.18 -20.04 1.39
C ARG A 114 -8.59 -21.37 0.76
N ASN A 115 -9.54 -21.31 -0.16
CA ASN A 115 -10.01 -22.46 -0.90
C ASN A 115 -10.28 -22.09 -2.35
N ASP A 116 -9.58 -22.74 -3.27
CA ASP A 116 -9.87 -22.71 -4.70
C ASP A 116 -11.06 -23.63 -4.99
N LEU A 117 -12.20 -23.01 -5.31
CA LEU A 117 -13.49 -23.69 -5.48
C LEU A 117 -13.58 -24.45 -6.80
N LYS A 118 -12.76 -24.09 -7.82
CA LYS A 118 -12.76 -24.69 -9.17
C LYS A 118 -14.14 -24.72 -9.83
N ILE A 119 -14.85 -23.61 -9.75
CA ILE A 119 -16.17 -23.47 -10.38
C ILE A 119 -16.01 -23.55 -11.91
N PRO A 120 -16.78 -24.41 -12.60
CA PRO A 120 -16.73 -24.47 -14.06
C PRO A 120 -16.99 -23.13 -14.73
N ASN A 121 -16.29 -22.85 -15.84
CA ASN A 121 -16.35 -21.60 -16.61
C ASN A 121 -15.76 -20.36 -15.93
N TYR A 122 -15.11 -20.51 -14.79
CA TYR A 122 -14.30 -19.46 -14.18
C TYR A 122 -12.81 -19.79 -14.30
N LEU A 123 -12.00 -18.79 -14.57
CA LEU A 123 -10.53 -18.90 -14.58
C LEU A 123 -10.01 -19.04 -13.15
N GLU A 124 -10.56 -18.23 -12.25
CA GLU A 124 -10.29 -18.29 -10.84
C GLU A 124 -11.60 -18.21 -10.05
N SER A 125 -11.68 -18.98 -8.98
CA SER A 125 -12.79 -18.98 -8.05
C SER A 125 -12.25 -19.28 -6.65
N GLU A 126 -12.09 -18.26 -5.84
CA GLU A 126 -11.46 -18.38 -4.53
C GLU A 126 -12.42 -17.93 -3.41
N PHE A 127 -12.47 -18.74 -2.36
CA PHE A 127 -13.07 -18.38 -1.10
C PHE A 127 -11.97 -18.12 -0.08
N GLU A 128 -12.02 -16.98 0.61
CA GLU A 128 -11.11 -16.60 1.68
C GLU A 128 -11.88 -16.25 2.94
N ALA A 129 -11.38 -16.70 4.08
CA ALA A 129 -11.83 -16.28 5.39
C ALA A 129 -10.63 -15.91 6.26
N GLN A 130 -10.62 -14.67 6.77
CA GLN A 130 -9.61 -14.14 7.66
C GLN A 130 -10.22 -13.76 8.99
N ILE A 131 -9.57 -14.13 10.10
CA ILE A 131 -9.98 -13.73 11.44
C ILE A 131 -8.77 -13.11 12.15
N GLU A 132 -8.97 -11.92 12.65
CA GLU A 132 -8.03 -11.23 13.53
C GLU A 132 -8.74 -10.86 14.83
N LYS A 133 -8.31 -11.42 15.94
CA LYS A 133 -8.90 -11.15 17.24
C LYS A 133 -7.86 -11.14 18.35
N VAL A 134 -7.91 -10.09 19.17
CA VAL A 134 -7.16 -9.98 20.41
C VAL A 134 -8.11 -9.68 21.58
N THR A 135 -7.78 -10.12 22.77
CA THR A 135 -8.61 -9.88 23.97
C THR A 135 -8.20 -8.66 24.78
N ASN A 136 -7.09 -8.01 24.42
CA ASN A 136 -6.59 -6.81 25.08
C ASN A 136 -6.16 -5.76 24.05
N ASP A 137 -6.56 -4.52 24.25
CA ASP A 137 -6.36 -3.41 23.30
C ASP A 137 -4.90 -3.02 23.07
N THR A 138 -4.03 -3.30 24.02
CA THR A 138 -2.60 -3.02 23.92
C THR A 138 -1.78 -4.27 23.61
N TYR A 139 -2.43 -5.40 23.32
CA TYR A 139 -1.76 -6.69 23.15
C TYR A 139 -0.61 -6.64 22.13
N LEU A 140 -0.90 -6.22 20.91
CA LEU A 140 0.12 -6.16 19.86
C LEU A 140 1.18 -5.08 20.13
N LYS A 141 0.80 -3.92 20.67
CA LYS A 141 1.75 -2.87 21.05
C LYS A 141 2.78 -3.34 22.07
N VAL A 142 2.36 -4.24 22.97
CA VAL A 142 3.22 -4.74 24.07
C VAL A 142 4.01 -5.97 23.65
N PHE A 143 3.38 -6.91 22.93
CA PHE A 143 3.93 -8.27 22.75
C PHE A 143 4.40 -8.57 21.32
N GLN A 144 4.06 -7.79 20.28
CA GLN A 144 4.37 -8.13 18.88
C GLN A 144 5.83 -8.53 18.66
N ASN A 145 6.78 -7.80 19.24
CA ASN A 145 8.21 -8.10 19.10
C ASN A 145 8.66 -9.36 19.86
N ASN A 146 7.81 -9.90 20.72
CA ASN A 146 8.08 -11.09 21.52
C ASN A 146 7.27 -12.31 21.02
N LEU A 147 6.36 -12.10 20.08
CA LEU A 147 5.67 -13.17 19.38
C LEU A 147 6.53 -13.67 18.22
N PHE A 148 6.38 -14.93 17.91
CA PHE A 148 6.99 -15.47 16.70
C PHE A 148 6.25 -14.93 15.47
N ASP A 149 7.00 -14.49 14.49
CA ASP A 149 6.45 -13.96 13.24
C ASP A 149 5.69 -15.06 12.47
N THR A 150 4.48 -14.72 12.04
CA THR A 150 3.58 -15.62 11.32
C THR A 150 2.95 -14.86 10.14
N PRO A 151 2.70 -15.56 8.99
CA PRO A 151 2.05 -14.93 7.83
C PRO A 151 0.65 -14.37 8.08
N VAL A 152 0.03 -14.74 9.21
CA VAL A 152 -1.32 -14.27 9.61
C VAL A 152 -1.28 -13.20 10.70
N MET A 153 -0.10 -12.66 11.01
CA MET A 153 0.03 -11.56 11.96
C MET A 153 -0.63 -10.29 11.39
N PRO A 154 -1.50 -9.61 12.16
CA PRO A 154 -2.10 -8.36 11.74
C PRO A 154 -1.04 -7.30 11.38
N GLU A 155 -1.25 -6.59 10.27
CA GLU A 155 -0.39 -5.47 9.88
C GLU A 155 -0.52 -4.28 10.82
N SER A 156 -1.72 -4.07 11.37
CA SER A 156 -2.03 -2.98 12.29
C SER A 156 -1.98 -3.42 13.74
N GLN A 157 -1.34 -2.63 14.60
CA GLN A 157 -1.35 -2.85 16.06
C GLN A 157 -2.63 -2.31 16.73
N THR A 158 -3.44 -1.56 16.02
CA THR A 158 -4.59 -0.83 16.58
C THR A 158 -5.91 -1.16 15.91
N THR A 159 -5.90 -1.84 14.78
CA THR A 159 -7.10 -2.22 14.03
C THR A 159 -7.01 -3.66 13.62
N MET A 160 -8.02 -4.45 14.00
CA MET A 160 -8.18 -5.84 13.57
C MET A 160 -9.16 -5.90 12.42
N ASN A 161 -8.86 -6.70 11.40
CA ASN A 161 -9.71 -6.92 10.24
C ASN A 161 -10.08 -8.41 10.12
N SER A 162 -11.38 -8.71 10.24
CA SER A 162 -11.91 -10.04 9.99
C SER A 162 -12.85 -9.99 8.80
N ASN A 163 -12.65 -10.87 7.83
CA ASN A 163 -13.44 -10.87 6.61
C ASN A 163 -13.73 -12.27 6.08
N ILE A 164 -14.80 -12.35 5.29
CA ILE A 164 -15.10 -13.49 4.42
C ILE A 164 -15.30 -12.92 3.02
N LYS A 165 -14.58 -13.46 2.05
CA LYS A 165 -14.52 -12.97 0.68
C LYS A 165 -14.68 -14.12 -0.31
N LEU A 166 -15.46 -13.89 -1.36
CA LEU A 166 -15.57 -14.71 -2.54
C LEU A 166 -15.06 -13.92 -3.74
N TYR A 167 -14.10 -14.48 -4.44
CA TYR A 167 -13.55 -13.93 -5.67
C TYR A 167 -13.86 -14.86 -6.84
N LEU A 168 -14.42 -14.29 -7.92
CA LEU A 168 -14.77 -14.99 -9.13
C LEU A 168 -14.24 -14.22 -10.33
N GLN A 169 -13.44 -14.88 -11.15
CA GLN A 169 -12.85 -14.27 -12.35
C GLN A 169 -13.21 -15.07 -13.60
N GLN A 170 -13.68 -14.36 -14.61
CA GLN A 170 -13.80 -14.84 -15.98
C GLN A 170 -12.93 -13.98 -16.92
N GLU A 171 -12.82 -14.34 -18.17
CA GLU A 171 -11.99 -13.64 -19.15
C GLU A 171 -12.30 -12.12 -19.23
N ASN A 172 -13.59 -11.76 -19.20
CA ASN A 172 -14.05 -10.38 -19.38
C ASN A 172 -14.72 -9.77 -18.16
N GLN A 173 -14.80 -10.48 -17.04
CA GLN A 173 -15.47 -9.98 -15.84
C GLN A 173 -14.89 -10.54 -14.55
N ASN A 174 -14.94 -9.73 -13.52
CA ASN A 174 -14.53 -10.08 -12.17
C ASN A 174 -15.63 -9.71 -11.18
N LEU A 175 -15.82 -10.53 -10.17
CA LEU A 175 -16.70 -10.26 -9.04
C LEU A 175 -15.96 -10.59 -7.74
N THR A 176 -15.85 -9.60 -6.89
CA THR A 176 -15.47 -9.79 -5.48
C THR A 176 -16.67 -9.46 -4.62
N THR A 177 -17.03 -10.31 -3.69
CA THR A 177 -18.10 -10.01 -2.72
C THR A 177 -17.76 -10.60 -1.37
N GLY A 178 -18.27 -9.98 -0.31
CA GLY A 178 -17.96 -10.44 1.02
C GLY A 178 -18.58 -9.63 2.13
N VAL A 179 -18.06 -9.91 3.32
CA VAL A 179 -18.39 -9.22 4.57
C VAL A 179 -17.10 -8.91 5.32
N GLU A 180 -17.03 -7.75 5.96
CA GLU A 180 -15.86 -7.30 6.71
C GLU A 180 -16.27 -6.72 8.06
N ILE A 181 -15.44 -6.96 9.06
CA ILE A 181 -15.57 -6.40 10.41
C ILE A 181 -14.24 -5.79 10.81
N TYR A 182 -14.23 -4.50 10.99
CA TYR A 182 -13.10 -3.76 11.54
C TYR A 182 -13.31 -3.50 13.03
N GLU A 183 -12.34 -3.88 13.85
CA GLU A 183 -12.33 -3.60 15.28
C GLU A 183 -11.20 -2.62 15.60
N LYS A 184 -11.54 -1.40 16.03
CA LYS A 184 -10.58 -0.38 16.45
C LYS A 184 -10.29 -0.53 17.94
N LEU A 185 -9.08 -1.00 18.26
CA LEU A 185 -8.65 -1.22 19.63
C LEU A 185 -8.46 0.10 20.38
N GLY A 186 -8.75 0.12 21.68
CA GLY A 186 -8.60 1.30 22.54
C GLY A 186 -9.72 2.33 22.43
N THR A 187 -10.75 2.08 21.62
CA THR A 187 -11.93 2.93 21.53
C THR A 187 -13.07 2.44 22.41
N LYS A 188 -14.04 3.33 22.70
CA LYS A 188 -15.27 2.97 23.42
C LYS A 188 -16.04 1.92 22.65
N HIS A 189 -16.89 1.15 23.32
CA HIS A 189 -17.62 0.04 22.73
C HIS A 189 -18.51 0.47 21.55
N SER A 190 -19.13 1.66 21.64
CA SER A 190 -19.96 2.25 20.56
C SER A 190 -19.18 2.47 19.26
N ASP A 191 -17.91 2.86 19.36
CA ASP A 191 -17.11 3.30 18.21
C ASP A 191 -16.05 2.23 17.83
N ARG A 192 -16.11 1.08 18.51
CA ARG A 192 -15.11 0.00 18.38
C ARG A 192 -15.23 -0.77 17.08
N TYR A 193 -16.46 -1.04 16.65
CA TYR A 193 -16.73 -1.90 15.51
C TYR A 193 -17.32 -1.13 14.33
N GLN A 194 -16.75 -1.40 13.16
CA GLN A 194 -17.36 -1.06 11.88
C GLN A 194 -17.64 -2.34 11.11
N TYR A 195 -18.84 -2.49 10.62
CA TYR A 195 -19.28 -3.62 9.82
C TYR A 195 -19.51 -3.17 8.38
N THR A 196 -19.05 -3.94 7.42
CA THR A 196 -19.41 -3.82 6.00
C THR A 196 -20.10 -5.12 5.59
N LEU A 197 -21.45 -5.10 5.51
CA LEU A 197 -22.30 -6.28 5.44
C LEU A 197 -23.50 -6.06 4.48
N PRO A 198 -23.48 -6.55 3.25
CA PRO A 198 -22.34 -7.00 2.47
C PRO A 198 -21.60 -5.87 1.75
N TYR A 199 -20.54 -6.24 1.06
CA TYR A 199 -19.98 -5.43 -0.03
C TYR A 199 -19.85 -6.28 -1.31
N TYR A 200 -19.79 -5.60 -2.46
CA TYR A 200 -19.37 -6.22 -3.72
C TYR A 200 -18.60 -5.22 -4.59
N ASP A 201 -17.75 -5.77 -5.43
CA ASP A 201 -17.04 -5.10 -6.50
C ASP A 201 -17.17 -5.95 -7.75
N PHE A 202 -17.79 -5.41 -8.78
CA PHE A 202 -18.01 -6.06 -10.05
C PHE A 202 -17.40 -5.24 -11.18
N SER A 203 -16.62 -5.87 -12.05
CA SER A 203 -16.08 -5.23 -13.24
C SER A 203 -16.30 -6.10 -14.46
N LYS A 204 -16.62 -5.47 -15.59
CA LYS A 204 -16.83 -6.14 -16.87
C LYS A 204 -16.35 -5.30 -18.03
N ASN A 205 -15.50 -5.89 -18.88
CA ASN A 205 -15.23 -5.31 -20.18
C ASN A 205 -16.38 -5.68 -21.14
N ILE A 206 -17.09 -4.67 -21.63
CA ILE A 206 -18.24 -4.84 -22.52
C ILE A 206 -17.95 -4.47 -23.97
N THR A 207 -16.71 -4.13 -24.29
CA THR A 207 -16.27 -3.79 -25.66
C THR A 207 -16.58 -4.92 -26.66
N SER A 208 -16.42 -6.16 -26.24
CA SER A 208 -16.70 -7.35 -27.09
C SER A 208 -18.18 -7.60 -27.34
N LEU A 209 -19.07 -7.05 -26.49
CA LEU A 209 -20.53 -7.18 -26.66
C LEU A 209 -21.09 -6.19 -27.70
N ILE A 210 -20.32 -5.14 -28.01
CA ILE A 210 -20.67 -4.17 -29.03
C ILE A 210 -20.07 -4.69 -30.31
N ALA A 211 -20.86 -5.46 -31.06
CA ALA A 211 -20.42 -6.21 -32.26
C ALA A 211 -19.98 -5.33 -33.44
N ASP A 212 -20.08 -4.01 -33.32
CA ASP A 212 -19.70 -3.10 -34.39
C ASP A 212 -18.23 -2.71 -34.24
N LYS A 213 -17.40 -3.11 -35.23
CA LYS A 213 -15.96 -2.78 -35.29
C LYS A 213 -15.67 -1.28 -35.41
N SER A 214 -16.69 -0.43 -35.36
CA SER A 214 -16.57 1.03 -35.45
C SER A 214 -16.13 1.70 -34.12
N ILE A 215 -16.24 1.02 -32.97
CA ILE A 215 -15.79 1.56 -31.71
C ILE A 215 -14.29 1.35 -31.54
N ASN A 216 -13.55 2.43 -31.75
CA ASN A 216 -12.09 2.47 -31.62
C ASN A 216 -11.68 2.78 -30.18
N GLY A 217 -11.85 1.83 -29.27
CA GLY A 217 -11.55 2.01 -27.85
C GLY A 217 -12.06 0.87 -26.97
N PHE A 218 -12.05 1.12 -25.67
CA PHE A 218 -12.45 0.17 -24.64
C PHE A 218 -13.66 0.72 -23.86
N LEU A 219 -14.66 -0.11 -23.69
CA LEU A 219 -15.84 0.21 -22.87
C LEU A 219 -15.89 -0.74 -21.68
N ASN A 220 -15.78 -0.19 -20.48
CA ASN A 220 -15.76 -0.95 -19.23
C ASN A 220 -16.94 -0.52 -18.34
N PHE A 221 -17.56 -1.49 -17.71
CA PHE A 221 -18.58 -1.29 -16.70
C PHE A 221 -18.04 -1.73 -15.34
N TYR A 222 -18.20 -0.88 -14.33
CA TYR A 222 -17.87 -1.17 -12.93
C TYR A 222 -19.11 -0.93 -12.07
N SER A 223 -19.32 -1.78 -11.09
CA SER A 223 -20.38 -1.59 -10.09
C SER A 223 -19.84 -1.98 -8.73
N THR A 224 -19.89 -1.06 -7.78
CA THR A 224 -19.51 -1.31 -6.40
C THR A 224 -20.67 -1.04 -5.46
N GLY A 225 -20.85 -1.90 -4.49
CA GLY A 225 -21.88 -1.71 -3.47
C GLY A 225 -21.32 -1.97 -2.09
N THR A 226 -21.68 -1.10 -1.15
CA THR A 226 -21.29 -1.28 0.26
C THR A 226 -22.46 -0.94 1.18
N ASN A 227 -22.63 -1.76 2.23
CA ASN A 227 -23.54 -1.49 3.32
C ASN A 227 -22.73 -1.43 4.63
N LYS A 228 -22.46 -0.22 5.12
CA LYS A 228 -21.61 0.04 6.29
C LYS A 228 -22.44 0.42 7.49
N LEU A 229 -22.18 -0.24 8.62
CA LEU A 229 -22.69 0.11 9.94
C LEU A 229 -21.51 0.47 10.84
N SER A 230 -21.48 1.70 11.36
CA SER A 230 -20.45 2.19 12.29
C SER A 230 -21.11 2.89 13.48
N ASP A 231 -20.34 3.09 14.55
CA ASP A 231 -20.76 3.82 15.76
C ASP A 231 -22.14 3.38 16.28
N THR A 232 -22.41 2.07 16.20
CA THR A 232 -23.67 1.40 16.63
C THR A 232 -24.90 1.76 15.81
N ASN A 233 -24.99 2.98 15.27
CA ASN A 233 -26.21 3.58 14.72
C ASN A 233 -26.06 4.21 13.34
N ASN A 234 -24.84 4.38 12.84
CA ASN A 234 -24.59 5.07 11.59
C ASN A 234 -24.61 4.06 10.46
N LEU A 235 -25.67 4.06 9.68
CA LEU A 235 -25.82 3.20 8.51
C LEU A 235 -25.58 4.02 7.24
N ARG A 236 -24.73 3.49 6.37
CA ARG A 236 -24.47 4.03 5.03
C ARG A 236 -24.54 2.91 4.00
N THR A 237 -25.46 3.01 3.10
CA THR A 237 -25.58 2.11 1.94
C THR A 237 -25.29 2.90 0.68
N THR A 238 -24.36 2.42 -0.14
CA THR A 238 -24.01 3.04 -1.42
C THR A 238 -23.91 1.98 -2.50
N ILE A 239 -24.41 2.32 -3.70
CA ILE A 239 -24.20 1.58 -4.93
C ILE A 239 -23.71 2.59 -5.98
N VAL A 240 -22.53 2.35 -6.53
CA VAL A 240 -21.91 3.19 -7.56
C VAL A 240 -21.78 2.36 -8.84
N ASN A 241 -22.31 2.87 -9.93
CA ASN A 241 -22.16 2.27 -11.24
C ASN A 241 -21.40 3.22 -12.16
N ASP A 242 -20.32 2.74 -12.75
CA ASP A 242 -19.46 3.48 -13.67
C ASP A 242 -19.48 2.84 -15.05
N LEU A 243 -19.66 3.66 -16.07
CA LEU A 243 -19.49 3.28 -17.48
C LEU A 243 -18.38 4.15 -18.06
N ASN A 244 -17.25 3.53 -18.35
CA ASN A 244 -16.03 4.22 -18.76
C ASN A 244 -15.66 3.82 -20.19
N TYR A 245 -15.67 4.81 -21.08
CA TYR A 245 -15.16 4.67 -22.44
C TYR A 245 -13.80 5.37 -22.56
N ASN A 246 -12.80 4.64 -23.03
CA ASN A 246 -11.47 5.15 -23.33
C ASN A 246 -11.18 4.90 -24.81
N SER A 247 -10.99 5.97 -25.62
CA SER A 247 -10.63 5.80 -27.01
C SER A 247 -9.21 5.24 -27.17
N ASN A 248 -8.96 4.52 -28.24
CA ASN A 248 -7.58 4.32 -28.68
C ASN A 248 -6.97 5.64 -29.13
N ASP A 249 -5.65 5.73 -29.06
CA ASP A 249 -4.93 6.86 -29.63
C ASP A 249 -5.14 6.96 -31.15
N PHE A 250 -5.38 8.14 -31.64
CA PHE A 250 -5.43 8.43 -33.08
C PHE A 250 -4.51 9.58 -33.44
N ILE A 251 -3.85 9.46 -34.56
CA ILE A 251 -2.88 10.45 -35.04
C ILE A 251 -3.55 11.29 -36.12
N SER A 252 -3.57 12.60 -35.93
CA SER A 252 -4.05 13.53 -36.95
C SER A 252 -3.04 13.66 -38.09
N ASN A 253 -3.51 14.20 -39.24
CA ASN A 253 -2.65 14.43 -40.42
C ASN A 253 -1.48 15.39 -40.12
N PHE A 254 -1.56 16.18 -39.07
CA PHE A 254 -0.50 17.09 -38.61
C PHE A 254 0.47 16.47 -37.60
N GLY A 255 0.29 15.17 -37.27
CA GLY A 255 1.16 14.46 -36.33
C GLY A 255 0.78 14.59 -34.85
N PHE A 256 -0.37 15.20 -34.52
CA PHE A 256 -0.87 15.21 -33.15
C PHE A 256 -1.43 13.83 -32.79
N LYS A 257 -0.97 13.31 -31.68
CA LYS A 257 -1.49 12.13 -31.03
C LYS A 257 -2.62 12.53 -30.10
N ASN A 258 -3.84 12.03 -30.34
CA ASN A 258 -5.04 12.44 -29.62
C ASN A 258 -5.73 11.22 -29.00
N SER A 259 -6.43 11.42 -27.89
CA SER A 259 -7.35 10.46 -27.28
C SER A 259 -8.47 11.17 -26.54
N PHE A 260 -9.55 10.50 -26.28
CA PHE A 260 -10.61 11.00 -25.41
C PHE A 260 -11.19 9.93 -24.51
N ASP A 261 -11.61 10.34 -23.33
CA ASP A 261 -12.22 9.51 -22.31
C ASP A 261 -13.59 10.10 -21.95
N LEU A 262 -14.61 9.25 -21.90
CA LEU A 262 -15.94 9.61 -21.44
C LEU A 262 -16.31 8.69 -20.27
N TYR A 263 -16.49 9.25 -19.09
CA TYR A 263 -16.87 8.52 -17.89
C TYR A 263 -18.23 8.98 -17.42
N LEU A 264 -19.11 8.03 -17.20
CA LEU A 264 -20.46 8.22 -16.66
C LEU A 264 -20.53 7.48 -15.33
N LYS A 265 -21.06 8.14 -14.32
CA LYS A 265 -21.21 7.60 -12.97
C LYS A 265 -22.66 7.77 -12.50
N ASN A 266 -23.23 6.70 -11.95
CA ASN A 266 -24.48 6.75 -11.21
C ASN A 266 -24.21 6.37 -9.76
N LEU A 267 -24.47 7.29 -8.85
CA LEU A 267 -24.40 7.08 -7.40
C LEU A 267 -25.80 6.94 -6.82
N ASN A 268 -26.05 5.84 -6.13
CA ASN A 268 -27.26 5.62 -5.34
C ASN A 268 -26.83 5.48 -3.88
N ALA A 269 -27.38 6.31 -2.99
CA ALA A 269 -26.99 6.35 -1.60
C ALA A 269 -28.17 6.55 -0.64
N VAL A 270 -28.04 5.94 0.54
CA VAL A 270 -28.93 6.15 1.69
C VAL A 270 -28.09 6.18 2.96
N GLY A 271 -28.31 7.17 3.82
CA GLY A 271 -27.65 7.29 5.11
C GLY A 271 -28.64 7.43 6.27
N LYS A 272 -28.42 6.70 7.35
CA LYS A 272 -29.13 6.92 8.62
C LYS A 272 -28.13 7.35 9.67
N ASN A 273 -28.32 8.50 10.30
CA ASN A 273 -27.36 9.16 11.19
C ASN A 273 -26.00 9.37 10.50
N ASP A 274 -26.00 9.50 9.18
CA ASP A 274 -24.81 9.69 8.37
C ASP A 274 -24.55 11.18 8.15
N THR A 275 -23.28 11.58 8.04
CA THR A 275 -22.89 12.99 7.86
C THR A 275 -22.92 13.44 6.39
N ILE A 276 -22.97 12.49 5.44
CA ILE A 276 -22.90 12.75 4.00
C ILE A 276 -24.24 12.51 3.33
N TYR A 277 -24.91 11.40 3.64
CA TYR A 277 -26.15 10.99 2.99
C TYR A 277 -27.35 11.10 3.92
N THR A 278 -28.49 11.46 3.34
CA THR A 278 -29.75 11.55 4.08
C THR A 278 -30.46 10.19 4.16
N SER A 279 -31.51 10.12 5.02
CA SER A 279 -32.34 8.91 5.16
C SER A 279 -33.23 8.62 3.94
N ASN A 280 -33.39 9.59 3.05
CA ASN A 280 -34.08 9.40 1.78
C ASN A 280 -33.09 8.90 0.72
N ALA A 281 -33.56 8.03 -0.17
CA ALA A 281 -32.74 7.57 -1.28
C ALA A 281 -32.30 8.73 -2.17
N GLN A 282 -31.01 8.85 -2.36
CA GLN A 282 -30.38 9.82 -3.25
C GLN A 282 -29.88 9.10 -4.50
N VAL A 283 -30.17 9.68 -5.66
CA VAL A 283 -29.74 9.14 -6.96
C VAL A 283 -29.09 10.27 -7.73
N ASP A 284 -27.79 10.18 -7.94
CA ASP A 284 -26.99 11.16 -8.67
C ASP A 284 -26.40 10.56 -9.94
N GLY A 285 -26.51 11.30 -11.04
CA GLY A 285 -25.84 11.00 -12.30
C GLY A 285 -24.77 12.04 -12.59
N LYS A 286 -23.52 11.60 -12.79
CA LYS A 286 -22.38 12.46 -13.04
C LYS A 286 -21.66 12.03 -14.31
N SER A 287 -20.99 12.97 -14.98
CA SER A 287 -20.20 12.67 -16.16
C SER A 287 -18.95 13.54 -16.23
N THR A 288 -17.91 13.00 -16.87
CA THR A 288 -16.72 13.77 -17.22
C THR A 288 -16.22 13.37 -18.59
N LEU A 289 -15.87 14.37 -19.37
CA LEU A 289 -15.22 14.22 -20.66
C LEU A 289 -13.81 14.77 -20.56
N LYS A 290 -12.85 14.01 -21.04
CA LYS A 290 -11.45 14.42 -21.14
C LYS A 290 -10.97 14.21 -22.59
N PHE A 291 -10.26 15.20 -23.13
CA PHE A 291 -9.59 15.11 -24.41
C PHE A 291 -8.11 15.44 -24.22
N ASP A 292 -7.26 14.53 -24.65
CA ASP A 292 -5.81 14.69 -24.61
C ASP A 292 -5.26 14.86 -26.01
N SER A 293 -4.31 15.77 -26.16
CA SER A 293 -3.54 15.96 -27.38
C SER A 293 -2.07 16.17 -27.04
N SER A 294 -1.19 15.50 -27.76
CA SER A 294 0.25 15.63 -27.61
C SER A 294 0.95 15.65 -28.95
N PHE A 295 2.11 16.29 -29.00
CA PHE A 295 2.91 16.41 -30.23
C PHE A 295 4.35 15.96 -29.97
N PRO A 296 4.66 14.65 -30.08
CA PRO A 296 6.00 14.15 -29.82
C PRO A 296 6.98 14.55 -30.93
N LEU A 297 7.99 15.32 -30.57
CA LEU A 297 9.12 15.71 -31.41
C LEU A 297 10.31 14.82 -31.09
N LEU A 298 10.77 14.03 -32.05
CA LEU A 298 11.87 13.10 -31.88
C LEU A 298 13.12 13.59 -32.62
N LYS A 299 14.25 13.60 -31.90
CA LYS A 299 15.58 13.72 -32.48
C LYS A 299 16.39 12.47 -32.09
N SER A 300 16.75 11.66 -33.06
CA SER A 300 17.44 10.40 -32.85
C SER A 300 18.72 10.30 -33.65
N ASN A 301 19.74 9.70 -33.04
CA ASN A 301 20.94 9.21 -33.74
C ASN A 301 21.33 7.84 -33.13
N ASN A 302 22.42 7.23 -33.58
CA ASN A 302 22.84 5.87 -33.17
C ASN A 302 23.17 5.74 -31.67
N ILE A 303 23.33 6.86 -30.95
CA ILE A 303 23.79 6.88 -29.56
C ILE A 303 22.74 7.52 -28.64
N ILE A 304 21.94 8.46 -29.15
CA ILE A 304 21.09 9.32 -28.35
C ILE A 304 19.69 9.44 -28.96
N ASN A 305 18.67 9.23 -28.14
CA ASN A 305 17.29 9.60 -28.45
C ASN A 305 16.85 10.75 -27.56
N GLN A 306 16.32 11.80 -28.17
CA GLN A 306 15.73 12.93 -27.46
C GLN A 306 14.29 13.09 -27.90
N THR A 307 13.37 13.14 -26.96
CA THR A 307 11.95 13.35 -27.24
C THR A 307 11.47 14.57 -26.45
N LEU A 308 10.86 15.52 -27.16
CA LEU A 308 10.17 16.65 -26.56
C LEU A 308 8.69 16.53 -26.89
N THR A 309 7.83 16.43 -25.86
CA THR A 309 6.40 16.19 -26.05
C THR A 309 5.58 17.27 -25.37
N PRO A 310 5.21 18.36 -26.07
CA PRO A 310 4.15 19.24 -25.60
C PRO A 310 2.83 18.49 -25.49
N LYS A 311 2.08 18.75 -24.43
CA LYS A 311 0.80 18.11 -24.10
C LYS A 311 -0.25 19.14 -23.71
N ILE A 312 -1.47 18.87 -24.08
CA ILE A 312 -2.64 19.61 -23.60
C ILE A 312 -3.75 18.61 -23.28
N SER A 313 -4.42 18.83 -22.15
CA SER A 313 -5.59 18.05 -21.75
C SER A 313 -6.74 18.99 -21.43
N LEU A 314 -7.88 18.78 -22.05
CA LEU A 314 -9.13 19.47 -21.79
C LEU A 314 -10.02 18.56 -20.98
N ARG A 315 -10.51 19.02 -19.83
CA ARG A 315 -11.45 18.30 -18.98
C ARG A 315 -12.72 19.11 -18.76
N ILE A 316 -13.86 18.46 -18.85
CA ILE A 316 -15.16 19.08 -18.67
C ILE A 316 -16.04 18.14 -17.84
N ASN A 317 -16.52 18.61 -16.69
CA ASN A 317 -17.63 18.03 -15.95
C ASN A 317 -18.86 18.91 -16.17
N PRO A 318 -19.84 18.50 -17.02
CA PRO A 318 -20.99 19.34 -17.34
C PRO A 318 -21.94 19.56 -16.18
N GLY A 319 -21.97 18.66 -15.21
CA GLY A 319 -22.82 18.75 -14.03
C GLY A 319 -22.42 19.85 -13.05
N ASN A 320 -21.16 20.24 -13.10
CA ASN A 320 -20.55 21.31 -12.28
C ASN A 320 -20.76 21.16 -10.76
N ASN A 321 -21.29 20.05 -10.32
CA ASN A 321 -21.53 19.73 -8.91
C ASN A 321 -20.52 18.69 -8.47
N MET A 322 -19.89 18.94 -7.35
CA MET A 322 -18.97 18.06 -6.68
C MET A 322 -19.25 18.13 -5.19
N ASP A 323 -19.35 16.97 -4.54
CA ASP A 323 -19.42 16.92 -3.09
C ASP A 323 -18.13 17.49 -2.49
N ASP A 324 -18.18 17.99 -1.26
CA ASP A 324 -17.03 18.54 -0.57
C ASP A 324 -16.01 17.42 -0.25
N TYR A 325 -14.89 17.41 -0.98
CA TYR A 325 -13.76 16.51 -0.78
C TYR A 325 -12.56 17.20 -0.12
N SER A 326 -12.80 18.22 0.64
CA SER A 326 -11.75 19.01 1.32
C SER A 326 -10.76 18.16 2.13
N SER A 327 -11.17 16.95 2.53
CA SER A 327 -10.33 15.98 3.25
C SER A 327 -9.53 15.03 2.35
N SER A 328 -9.67 15.07 1.02
CA SER A 328 -8.86 14.25 0.12
C SER A 328 -7.39 14.64 0.21
N SER A 329 -6.51 13.66 0.37
CA SER A 329 -5.07 13.86 0.57
C SER A 329 -4.23 13.55 -0.67
N THR A 330 -4.83 13.47 -1.85
CA THR A 330 -4.10 13.17 -3.08
C THR A 330 -3.24 14.37 -3.50
N ASN A 331 -1.94 14.20 -3.46
CA ASN A 331 -1.00 15.21 -3.96
C ASN A 331 -0.98 15.17 -5.50
N ILE A 332 -1.15 16.32 -6.12
CA ILE A 332 -0.98 16.47 -7.57
C ILE A 332 0.51 16.61 -7.89
N THR A 333 0.96 15.88 -8.87
CA THR A 333 2.34 15.88 -9.37
C THR A 333 2.35 15.98 -10.90
N ALA A 334 3.49 16.24 -11.51
CA ALA A 334 3.63 16.23 -12.97
C ALA A 334 3.28 14.85 -13.60
N ASN A 335 3.31 13.77 -12.82
CA ASN A 335 3.02 12.42 -13.29
C ASN A 335 1.52 12.10 -13.31
N ASN A 336 0.73 12.61 -12.35
CA ASN A 336 -0.71 12.28 -12.22
C ASN A 336 -1.67 13.42 -12.64
N VAL A 337 -1.15 14.61 -12.93
CA VAL A 337 -1.99 15.78 -13.28
C VAL A 337 -2.82 15.58 -14.55
N PHE A 338 -2.42 14.68 -15.43
CA PHE A 338 -3.14 14.30 -16.65
C PHE A 338 -4.13 13.17 -16.46
N ASP A 339 -4.15 12.51 -15.29
CA ASP A 339 -5.08 11.41 -15.04
C ASP A 339 -6.52 11.91 -15.00
N ILE A 340 -7.46 11.10 -15.51
CA ILE A 340 -8.87 11.49 -15.49
C ILE A 340 -9.39 11.61 -14.06
N ASN A 341 -8.91 10.79 -13.15
CA ASN A 341 -9.21 10.85 -11.70
C ASN A 341 -7.97 11.28 -10.90
N ARG A 342 -7.40 12.43 -11.23
CA ARG A 342 -6.19 12.96 -10.55
C ARG A 342 -6.38 13.30 -9.07
N LEU A 343 -7.61 13.49 -8.60
CA LEU A 343 -7.93 13.71 -7.19
C LEU A 343 -8.09 12.42 -6.39
N GLY A 344 -8.10 11.24 -7.05
CA GLY A 344 -8.31 9.95 -6.38
C GLY A 344 -9.69 9.77 -5.77
N ILE A 345 -10.72 10.42 -6.31
CA ILE A 345 -12.10 10.39 -5.82
C ILE A 345 -12.81 9.18 -6.41
N SER A 346 -13.48 8.39 -5.56
CA SER A 346 -14.21 7.19 -5.98
C SER A 346 -15.67 7.45 -6.35
N ASN A 347 -16.34 8.37 -5.63
CA ASN A 347 -17.78 8.56 -5.72
C ASN A 347 -18.19 9.77 -6.53
N ASP A 348 -17.24 10.53 -7.06
CA ASP A 348 -17.48 11.76 -7.81
C ASP A 348 -16.47 11.99 -8.91
N PHE A 349 -16.68 13.04 -9.70
CA PHE A 349 -15.71 13.57 -10.65
C PHE A 349 -15.33 14.99 -10.26
N GLU A 350 -14.09 15.39 -10.61
CA GLU A 350 -13.62 16.75 -10.45
C GLU A 350 -14.55 17.76 -11.12
N ALA A 351 -15.00 18.75 -10.35
CA ALA A 351 -15.93 19.77 -10.81
C ALA A 351 -15.35 20.71 -11.85
N GLY A 352 -16.21 21.28 -12.67
CA GLY A 352 -15.91 22.41 -13.54
C GLY A 352 -15.17 22.04 -14.81
N LYS A 353 -14.50 23.06 -15.38
CA LYS A 353 -13.73 22.94 -16.62
C LYS A 353 -12.27 23.30 -16.35
N SER A 354 -11.37 22.53 -16.93
CA SER A 354 -9.94 22.81 -16.80
C SER A 354 -9.17 22.45 -18.07
N VAL A 355 -8.10 23.20 -18.32
CA VAL A 355 -7.10 22.89 -19.34
C VAL A 355 -5.79 22.64 -18.61
N THR A 356 -5.17 21.51 -18.87
CA THR A 356 -3.84 21.16 -18.36
C THR A 356 -2.83 21.32 -19.48
N PHE A 357 -1.80 22.09 -19.26
CA PHE A 357 -0.65 22.19 -20.15
C PHE A 357 0.50 21.41 -19.59
N GLY A 358 1.24 20.70 -20.44
CA GLY A 358 2.42 19.96 -20.05
C GLY A 358 3.51 19.94 -21.10
N LEU A 359 4.71 19.67 -20.63
CA LEU A 359 5.90 19.51 -21.45
C LEU A 359 6.75 18.40 -20.85
N ASP A 360 6.92 17.31 -21.61
CA ASP A 360 7.82 16.22 -21.25
C ASP A 360 9.06 16.28 -22.14
N TYR A 361 10.22 16.24 -21.53
CA TYR A 361 11.49 16.06 -22.21
C TYR A 361 12.14 14.76 -21.73
N LYS A 362 12.52 13.91 -22.67
CA LYS A 362 13.22 12.67 -22.38
C LYS A 362 14.49 12.58 -23.23
N PHE A 363 15.58 12.29 -22.56
CA PHE A 363 16.88 12.01 -23.15
C PHE A 363 17.26 10.57 -22.79
N ASP A 364 17.47 9.71 -23.77
CA ASP A 364 17.92 8.34 -23.62
C ASP A 364 19.27 8.16 -24.32
N GLN A 365 20.26 7.65 -23.60
CA GLN A 365 21.54 7.24 -24.17
C GLN A 365 21.53 5.73 -24.41
N LEU A 366 21.71 5.33 -25.67
CA LEU A 366 21.81 3.94 -26.06
C LEU A 366 23.25 3.48 -25.92
N GLU A 367 23.55 2.51 -25.07
CA GLU A 367 24.86 1.88 -25.00
C GLU A 367 24.87 0.66 -25.96
N ASN A 368 25.76 0.69 -26.97
CA ASN A 368 25.99 -0.42 -27.89
C ASN A 368 26.89 -1.48 -27.24
N ASN A 369 26.37 -2.21 -26.25
CA ASN A 369 27.10 -3.36 -25.70
C ASN A 369 26.22 -4.60 -25.76
N ASP A 370 26.76 -5.67 -26.38
CA ASP A 370 26.16 -7.00 -26.49
C ASP A 370 26.04 -7.76 -25.13
N SER A 371 26.15 -7.09 -24.00
CA SER A 371 26.00 -7.67 -22.67
C SER A 371 24.58 -7.44 -22.15
N GLU A 372 23.96 -8.49 -21.59
CA GLU A 372 22.59 -8.52 -21.04
C GLU A 372 22.28 -7.45 -19.96
N ASP A 373 23.26 -6.69 -19.49
CA ASP A 373 23.16 -5.60 -18.50
C ASP A 373 23.22 -4.19 -19.15
N THR A 374 22.55 -3.95 -20.26
CA THR A 374 22.44 -2.59 -20.83
C THR A 374 21.60 -1.71 -19.91
N LYS A 375 22.24 -1.04 -18.96
CA LYS A 375 21.62 -0.02 -18.12
C LYS A 375 21.39 1.22 -18.97
N ASN A 376 20.16 1.40 -19.44
CA ASN A 376 19.76 2.61 -20.17
C ASN A 376 20.00 3.86 -19.30
N LYS A 377 20.87 4.74 -19.76
CA LYS A 377 21.08 6.05 -19.14
C LYS A 377 20.03 7.01 -19.68
N TYR A 378 19.31 7.67 -18.79
CA TYR A 378 18.27 8.60 -19.20
C TYR A 378 18.13 9.79 -18.25
N LEU A 379 17.57 10.86 -18.82
CA LEU A 379 17.06 12.02 -18.09
C LEU A 379 15.65 12.30 -18.57
N GLU A 380 14.69 12.33 -17.66
CA GLU A 380 13.32 12.71 -17.95
C GLU A 380 12.94 13.94 -17.11
N ILE A 381 12.39 14.95 -17.78
CA ILE A 381 11.90 16.18 -17.14
C ILE A 381 10.46 16.37 -17.57
N LYS A 382 9.56 16.52 -16.62
CA LYS A 382 8.14 16.81 -16.85
C LYS A 382 7.76 18.09 -16.15
N LEU A 383 7.01 18.93 -16.84
CA LEU A 383 6.42 20.16 -16.30
C LEU A 383 4.95 20.19 -16.65
N ALA A 384 4.09 20.59 -15.72
CA ALA A 384 2.67 20.74 -15.99
C ALA A 384 2.01 21.78 -15.10
N THR A 385 0.95 22.41 -15.60
CA THR A 385 0.10 23.35 -14.86
C THR A 385 -1.35 23.23 -15.30
N VAL A 386 -2.28 23.54 -14.42
CA VAL A 386 -3.73 23.50 -14.67
C VAL A 386 -4.30 24.92 -14.65
N VAL A 387 -5.08 25.23 -15.67
CA VAL A 387 -5.83 26.49 -15.77
C VAL A 387 -7.32 26.19 -15.77
N ARG A 388 -8.09 26.92 -14.95
CA ARG A 388 -9.54 26.81 -14.83
C ARG A 388 -10.24 28.10 -15.23
N ASP A 389 -11.48 27.99 -15.66
CA ASP A 389 -12.34 29.16 -15.91
C ASP A 389 -12.70 29.89 -14.60
N GLN A 390 -12.88 29.15 -13.51
CA GLN A 390 -13.17 29.68 -12.19
C GLN A 390 -12.56 28.86 -11.07
N LYS A 391 -12.51 29.43 -9.87
CA LYS A 391 -12.14 28.70 -8.65
C LYS A 391 -13.24 27.70 -8.29
N GLU A 392 -12.87 26.50 -7.85
CA GLU A 392 -13.79 25.45 -7.44
C GLU A 392 -13.58 25.11 -5.95
N ASP A 393 -14.54 25.50 -5.13
CA ASP A 393 -14.42 25.38 -3.66
C ASP A 393 -14.58 23.94 -3.17
N GLY A 394 -15.25 23.04 -3.93
CA GLY A 394 -15.36 21.61 -3.61
C GLY A 394 -14.05 20.81 -3.83
N ILE A 395 -13.07 21.38 -4.53
CA ILE A 395 -11.79 20.73 -4.76
C ILE A 395 -10.86 20.99 -3.58
N PRO A 396 -10.15 19.97 -3.06
CA PRO A 396 -9.21 20.12 -1.94
C PRO A 396 -8.19 21.22 -2.18
N ILE A 397 -8.07 22.14 -1.25
CA ILE A 397 -7.12 23.26 -1.32
C ILE A 397 -5.67 22.74 -1.41
N SER A 398 -5.39 21.62 -0.72
CA SER A 398 -4.08 20.97 -0.74
C SER A 398 -3.64 20.48 -2.12
N SER A 399 -4.57 20.27 -3.05
CA SER A 399 -4.27 19.88 -4.43
C SER A 399 -3.76 21.03 -5.29
N THR A 400 -3.98 22.29 -4.88
CA THR A 400 -3.73 23.57 -5.58
C THR A 400 -4.46 23.76 -6.91
N ILE A 401 -5.08 22.68 -7.46
CA ILE A 401 -5.85 22.76 -8.72
C ILE A 401 -7.27 23.30 -8.53
N ASN A 402 -7.68 23.67 -7.33
CA ASN A 402 -8.92 24.38 -7.04
C ASN A 402 -8.91 25.84 -7.50
N LYS A 403 -7.73 26.42 -7.74
CA LYS A 403 -7.50 27.82 -8.15
C LYS A 403 -7.66 27.98 -9.66
N LYS A 404 -7.82 29.22 -10.13
CA LYS A 404 -7.81 29.54 -11.58
C LYS A 404 -6.52 29.08 -12.25
N ASN A 405 -5.38 29.32 -11.60
CA ASN A 405 -4.08 28.83 -12.01
C ASN A 405 -3.53 27.97 -10.87
N SER A 406 -3.24 26.72 -11.15
CA SER A 406 -2.61 25.83 -10.18
C SER A 406 -1.13 26.19 -9.99
N ASP A 407 -0.50 25.53 -9.06
CA ASP A 407 0.96 25.47 -9.00
C ASP A 407 1.53 24.90 -10.30
N LEU A 408 2.80 25.22 -10.58
CA LEU A 408 3.59 24.52 -11.58
C LEU A 408 4.16 23.24 -10.97
N PHE A 409 3.73 22.10 -11.47
CA PHE A 409 4.23 20.78 -11.07
C PHE A 409 5.42 20.40 -11.92
N GLY A 410 6.48 19.91 -11.30
CA GLY A 410 7.67 19.44 -11.99
C GLY A 410 8.13 18.08 -11.48
N SER A 411 8.72 17.30 -12.38
CA SER A 411 9.36 16.02 -12.07
C SER A 411 10.66 15.90 -12.86
N ILE A 412 11.74 15.50 -12.18
CA ILE A 412 13.03 15.22 -12.79
C ILE A 412 13.43 13.80 -12.36
N ASN A 413 13.59 12.93 -13.34
CA ASN A 413 14.10 11.58 -13.12
C ASN A 413 15.42 11.43 -13.88
N ASN A 414 16.51 11.25 -13.13
CA ASN A 414 17.86 11.23 -13.67
C ASN A 414 18.58 9.94 -13.32
N LYS A 415 19.00 9.20 -14.34
CA LYS A 415 19.83 8.01 -14.28
C LYS A 415 20.98 8.10 -15.30
N LEU A 416 21.59 9.26 -15.49
CA LEU A 416 22.73 9.43 -16.38
C LEU A 416 24.02 8.81 -15.83
N PHE A 417 24.10 8.64 -14.53
CA PHE A 417 25.25 8.01 -13.86
C PHE A 417 24.90 6.57 -13.47
N ASN A 418 25.77 5.62 -13.73
CA ASN A 418 25.52 4.21 -13.44
C ASN A 418 25.22 3.96 -11.96
N ASN A 419 25.76 4.80 -11.09
CA ASN A 419 25.76 4.62 -9.64
C ASN A 419 24.80 5.54 -8.90
N VAL A 420 24.09 6.43 -9.61
CA VAL A 420 23.18 7.41 -9.00
C VAL A 420 21.87 7.43 -9.76
N ASN A 421 20.78 7.16 -9.04
CA ASN A 421 19.41 7.39 -9.50
C ASN A 421 18.80 8.50 -8.65
N LEU A 422 18.24 9.52 -9.30
CA LEU A 422 17.64 10.68 -8.61
C LEU A 422 16.26 10.94 -9.20
N ILE A 423 15.27 10.99 -8.31
CA ILE A 423 13.89 11.40 -8.62
C ILE A 423 13.59 12.64 -7.78
N TYR A 424 13.24 13.73 -8.43
CA TYR A 424 12.89 14.98 -7.78
C TYR A 424 11.54 15.49 -8.29
N ASP A 425 10.53 15.49 -7.43
CA ASP A 425 9.21 16.05 -7.71
C ASP A 425 9.03 17.33 -6.91
N PHE A 426 8.48 18.37 -7.54
CA PHE A 426 8.23 19.64 -6.88
C PHE A 426 6.92 20.28 -7.34
N SER A 427 6.37 21.13 -6.49
CA SER A 427 5.26 22.04 -6.78
C SER A 427 5.70 23.46 -6.45
N LEU A 428 5.70 24.31 -7.47
CA LEU A 428 6.09 25.71 -7.38
C LEU A 428 4.84 26.56 -7.48
N ASP A 429 4.67 27.50 -6.54
CA ASP A 429 3.57 28.44 -6.55
C ASP A 429 3.43 29.16 -7.92
N ASN A 430 2.22 29.52 -8.29
CA ASN A 430 1.93 30.18 -9.57
C ASN A 430 2.77 31.46 -9.81
N ASP A 431 3.16 32.17 -8.75
CA ASP A 431 4.06 33.30 -8.80
C ASP A 431 5.54 32.93 -8.97
N MET A 432 5.87 31.66 -9.01
CA MET A 432 7.23 31.07 -9.09
C MET A 432 8.20 31.53 -7.98
N LYS A 433 7.66 31.91 -6.81
CA LYS A 433 8.46 32.41 -5.68
C LYS A 433 8.69 31.37 -4.59
N THR A 434 7.75 30.45 -4.41
CA THR A 434 7.75 29.52 -3.29
C THR A 434 7.56 28.08 -3.75
N ILE A 435 8.44 27.19 -3.30
CA ILE A 435 8.25 25.75 -3.46
C ILE A 435 7.29 25.30 -2.35
N ASN A 436 6.08 24.89 -2.74
CA ASN A 436 5.02 24.43 -1.84
C ASN A 436 5.19 22.95 -1.47
N SER A 437 5.74 22.15 -2.38
CA SER A 437 6.07 20.75 -2.13
C SER A 437 7.38 20.39 -2.82
N SER A 438 8.22 19.63 -2.15
CA SER A 438 9.37 18.98 -2.76
C SER A 438 9.56 17.57 -2.20
N SER A 439 9.82 16.61 -3.08
CA SER A 439 10.16 15.24 -2.77
C SER A 439 11.42 14.86 -3.53
N LEU A 440 12.45 14.48 -2.81
CA LEU A 440 13.72 14.03 -3.39
C LEU A 440 13.97 12.60 -2.94
N GLU A 441 14.08 11.70 -3.90
CA GLU A 441 14.58 10.35 -3.69
C GLU A 441 15.90 10.19 -4.43
N THR A 442 16.95 9.76 -3.74
CA THR A 442 18.27 9.53 -4.31
C THR A 442 18.81 8.20 -3.86
N GLU A 443 19.09 7.32 -4.80
CA GLU A 443 19.79 6.06 -4.57
C GLU A 443 21.22 6.17 -5.10
N ILE A 444 22.17 5.82 -4.27
CA ILE A 444 23.61 5.77 -4.62
C ILE A 444 24.08 4.34 -4.40
N SER A 445 24.58 3.71 -5.48
CA SER A 445 25.06 2.33 -5.48
C SER A 445 26.53 2.30 -5.88
N ILE A 446 27.44 1.95 -4.95
CA ILE A 446 28.87 1.87 -5.21
C ILE A 446 29.37 0.49 -4.75
N ASN A 447 29.67 -0.39 -5.68
CA ASN A 447 30.05 -1.78 -5.41
C ASN A 447 29.02 -2.46 -4.47
N ASN A 448 29.46 -2.82 -3.26
CA ASN A 448 28.66 -3.49 -2.25
C ASN A 448 27.87 -2.53 -1.32
N PHE A 449 27.91 -1.24 -1.60
CA PHE A 449 27.28 -0.21 -0.78
C PHE A 449 26.12 0.43 -1.56
N VAL A 450 24.93 0.36 -0.99
CA VAL A 450 23.71 1.01 -1.52
C VAL A 450 23.12 1.89 -0.43
N THR A 451 22.89 3.16 -0.75
CA THR A 451 22.21 4.08 0.17
C THR A 451 21.12 4.85 -0.54
N THR A 452 19.95 4.88 0.07
CA THR A 452 18.77 5.63 -0.41
C THR A 452 18.44 6.73 0.58
N PHE A 453 18.32 7.95 0.09
CA PHE A 453 17.84 9.11 0.83
C PHE A 453 16.47 9.50 0.29
N ASN A 454 15.50 9.70 1.19
CA ASN A 454 14.19 10.24 0.87
C ASN A 454 13.97 11.50 1.70
N PHE A 455 13.71 12.61 1.02
CA PHE A 455 13.37 13.89 1.62
C PHE A 455 12.00 14.32 1.12
N ILE A 456 11.09 14.68 2.03
CA ILE A 456 9.75 15.19 1.71
C ILE A 456 9.53 16.47 2.51
N GLU A 457 9.21 17.55 1.82
CA GLU A 457 8.81 18.81 2.42
C GLU A 457 7.51 19.31 1.79
N GLN A 458 6.54 19.63 2.63
CA GLN A 458 5.26 20.23 2.24
C GLN A 458 5.03 21.47 3.06
N ARG A 459 4.59 22.54 2.41
CA ARG A 459 4.35 23.86 3.00
C ARG A 459 2.99 24.39 2.60
N ASN A 460 2.54 25.42 3.28
CA ASN A 460 1.33 26.16 2.99
C ASN A 460 0.08 25.28 2.90
N GLU A 461 -0.69 25.42 1.85
CA GLU A 461 -1.97 24.72 1.62
C GLU A 461 -1.80 23.21 1.38
N ILE A 462 -0.65 22.77 0.85
CA ILE A 462 -0.38 21.36 0.54
C ILE A 462 -0.19 20.54 1.82
N GLY A 463 0.40 21.12 2.85
CA GLY A 463 0.63 20.43 4.10
C GLY A 463 1.73 21.04 4.96
N SER A 464 2.15 20.30 5.96
CA SER A 464 3.17 20.76 6.91
C SER A 464 4.16 19.63 7.25
N THR A 465 4.41 18.75 6.31
CA THR A 465 5.31 17.61 6.46
C THR A 465 6.75 18.03 6.20
N HIS A 466 7.70 17.56 7.00
CA HIS A 466 9.13 17.78 6.78
C HIS A 466 9.90 16.57 7.29
N LEU A 467 10.11 15.58 6.42
CA LEU A 467 10.70 14.28 6.74
C LEU A 467 11.99 14.05 5.97
N LEU A 468 12.96 13.46 6.64
CA LEU A 468 14.18 12.94 6.04
C LEU A 468 14.35 11.49 6.48
N SER A 469 14.45 10.55 5.55
CA SER A 469 14.77 9.16 5.82
C SER A 469 16.00 8.71 5.03
N ASN A 470 16.71 7.76 5.61
CA ASN A 470 17.84 7.11 4.97
C ASN A 470 17.74 5.60 5.19
N VAL A 471 18.05 4.85 4.16
CA VAL A 471 18.28 3.40 4.21
C VAL A 471 19.61 3.13 3.57
N THR A 472 20.54 2.53 4.31
CA THR A 472 21.88 2.16 3.82
C THR A 472 22.10 0.69 4.02
N GLU A 473 22.54 0.01 2.97
CA GLU A 473 22.88 -1.40 2.97
C GLU A 473 24.30 -1.58 2.48
N TYR A 474 25.08 -2.37 3.20
CA TYR A 474 26.45 -2.73 2.85
C TYR A 474 26.59 -4.23 2.84
N GLN A 475 26.86 -4.79 1.66
CA GLN A 475 27.17 -6.21 1.49
C GLN A 475 28.65 -6.43 1.80
N ILE A 476 28.95 -7.05 2.95
CA ILE A 476 30.34 -7.30 3.39
C ILE A 476 30.97 -8.37 2.50
N ASN A 477 30.20 -9.44 2.22
CA ASN A 477 30.55 -10.55 1.34
C ASN A 477 29.27 -11.26 0.90
N ASP A 478 29.39 -12.33 0.10
CA ASP A 478 28.25 -13.07 -0.46
C ASP A 478 27.26 -13.59 0.61
N SER A 479 27.70 -13.72 1.86
CA SER A 479 26.92 -14.28 2.96
C SER A 479 26.57 -13.28 4.05
N SER A 480 27.07 -12.04 4.01
CA SER A 480 26.92 -11.12 5.15
C SER A 480 26.58 -9.71 4.70
N SER A 481 25.55 -9.11 5.28
CA SER A 481 25.16 -7.72 5.04
C SER A 481 24.88 -6.96 6.34
N ILE A 482 25.07 -5.65 6.27
CA ILE A 482 24.64 -4.71 7.31
C ILE A 482 23.66 -3.75 6.68
N LYS A 483 22.52 -3.52 7.36
CA LYS A 483 21.51 -2.55 6.95
C LYS A 483 21.23 -1.58 8.08
N PHE A 484 21.29 -0.31 7.77
CA PHE A 484 20.91 0.80 8.66
C PHE A 484 19.75 1.56 8.08
N SER A 485 18.76 1.90 8.91
CA SER A 485 17.68 2.80 8.49
C SER A 485 17.31 3.78 9.60
N THR A 486 16.97 5.00 9.20
CA THR A 486 16.55 6.07 10.10
C THR A 486 15.53 6.97 9.44
N ARG A 487 14.65 7.58 10.25
CA ARG A 487 13.73 8.62 9.82
C ARG A 487 13.69 9.74 10.85
N ARG A 488 13.82 10.97 10.38
CA ARG A 488 13.77 12.18 11.18
C ARG A 488 12.66 13.10 10.71
N ASN A 489 11.79 13.47 11.62
CA ASN A 489 10.82 14.53 11.43
C ASN A 489 11.49 15.86 11.81
N LYS A 490 11.81 16.66 10.78
CA LYS A 490 12.52 17.93 10.97
C LYS A 490 11.61 19.02 11.51
N LYS A 491 10.29 18.92 11.32
CA LYS A 491 9.32 19.90 11.81
C LYS A 491 9.31 19.96 13.35
N ILE A 492 9.34 18.79 14.00
CA ILE A 492 9.34 18.65 15.47
C ILE A 492 10.71 18.30 16.02
N ASN A 493 11.73 18.30 15.15
CA ASN A 493 13.13 17.97 15.47
C ASN A 493 13.29 16.60 16.17
N LEU A 494 12.47 15.61 15.80
CA LEU A 494 12.44 14.27 16.38
C LEU A 494 13.01 13.25 15.39
N THR A 495 13.96 12.42 15.84
CA THR A 495 14.29 11.20 15.11
C THR A 495 13.31 10.12 15.55
N GLU A 496 12.50 9.63 14.62
CA GLU A 496 11.42 8.70 14.93
C GLU A 496 11.95 7.29 15.20
N TYR A 497 13.00 6.88 14.47
CA TYR A 497 13.64 5.58 14.71
C TYR A 497 15.08 5.50 14.19
N TYR A 498 15.83 4.57 14.78
CA TYR A 498 17.07 3.99 14.26
C TYR A 498 16.94 2.48 14.27
N ASN A 499 17.21 1.85 13.13
CA ASN A 499 17.26 0.41 13.00
C ASN A 499 18.61 0.01 12.43
N LEU A 500 19.27 -0.94 13.05
CA LEU A 500 20.50 -1.54 12.57
C LEU A 500 20.33 -3.05 12.54
N SER A 501 20.62 -3.68 11.43
CA SER A 501 20.61 -5.14 11.31
C SER A 501 21.89 -5.63 10.67
N TYR A 502 22.42 -6.71 11.22
CA TYR A 502 23.44 -7.54 10.60
C TYR A 502 22.79 -8.87 10.24
N GLU A 503 22.93 -9.30 9.01
CA GLU A 503 22.43 -10.57 8.53
C GLU A 503 23.57 -11.41 7.98
N TYR A 504 23.62 -12.67 8.39
CA TYR A 504 24.45 -13.71 7.81
C TYR A 504 23.55 -14.75 7.16
N LYS A 505 23.76 -15.05 5.89
CA LYS A 505 22.97 -16.00 5.12
C LYS A 505 23.87 -16.86 4.26
N ASN A 506 23.71 -18.17 4.38
CA ASN A 506 24.28 -19.15 3.45
C ASN A 506 23.18 -20.12 3.01
N ASP A 507 23.51 -21.14 2.24
CA ASP A 507 22.56 -22.12 1.70
C ASP A 507 21.72 -22.82 2.78
N CYS A 508 22.22 -22.88 4.02
CA CYS A 508 21.65 -23.68 5.11
C CYS A 508 21.20 -22.86 6.32
N LEU A 509 21.66 -21.61 6.48
CA LEU A 509 21.46 -20.81 7.67
C LEU A 509 21.22 -19.34 7.32
N THR A 510 20.18 -18.76 7.89
CA THR A 510 20.05 -17.30 7.99
C THR A 510 20.05 -16.92 9.48
N ALA A 511 20.98 -16.07 9.88
CA ALA A 511 21.08 -15.52 11.23
C ALA A 511 21.10 -13.99 11.14
N ALA A 512 20.27 -13.32 11.95
CA ALA A 512 20.23 -11.87 11.98
C ALA A 512 20.29 -11.33 13.41
N LEU A 513 21.08 -10.27 13.58
CA LEU A 513 21.09 -9.45 14.78
C LEU A 513 20.45 -8.12 14.44
N LYS A 514 19.33 -7.78 15.11
CA LYS A 514 18.58 -6.55 14.85
C LYS A 514 18.56 -5.68 16.11
N PHE A 515 18.92 -4.43 15.95
CA PHE A 515 18.78 -3.37 16.96
C PHE A 515 17.77 -2.35 16.44
N ASN A 516 16.65 -2.22 17.15
CA ASN A 516 15.60 -1.27 16.81
C ASN A 516 15.40 -0.30 17.99
N LYS A 517 15.46 0.99 17.71
CA LYS A 517 15.17 2.03 18.70
C LYS A 517 14.17 3.01 18.09
N SER A 518 12.99 3.13 18.69
CA SER A 518 11.94 4.05 18.29
C SER A 518 11.70 5.09 19.37
N PHE A 519 11.40 6.32 18.96
CA PHE A 519 11.09 7.44 19.83
C PHE A 519 9.65 7.87 19.55
N TYR A 520 8.89 8.07 20.61
CA TYR A 520 7.51 8.53 20.56
C TYR A 520 7.39 9.85 21.31
N GLN A 521 6.57 10.77 20.79
CA GLN A 521 6.12 11.95 21.53
C GLN A 521 4.94 11.64 22.41
#